data_3dc2192e99eaf5d875ff31e5e7205e1b
#
_entry.id   3dc2192e99eaf5d875ff31e5e7205e1b
#
_cell.length_a   1.000
_cell.length_b   1.000
_cell.length_c   1.000
_cell.angle_alpha   90.00
_cell.angle_beta   90.00
_cell.angle_gamma   90.00
#
_symmetry.space_group_name_H-M   'P 1'
#
loop_
_entity.id
_entity.type
_entity.pdbx_description
1 polymer ?
#
loop_
_entity_poly.entity_id
_entity_poly.type
_entity_poly.pdbx_seq_one_letter_code
_entity_poly.pdbx_strand_id
1 'polypeptide(L)'
;MSKRFDGQVALVTGAGRGIGEAIAKKLADEGAKVAVISRTEANAGKTAEAINTAHPGAAKAYAVDVADFSAVQELADVIFRDFGKVDILVNNAGVTRDGLSMRMSSDDWDVVMGTNLKGAFNFIRAVQRPMVKQRSGRIINISSVSGIMGNAGQANYAASKAGLIGLTKTIARELSGRGITVNAVAPGFIETDMTNVLPENIRTAVVGRIPLGRFGVPEDIAAAVAFLAGAEAGYVTGQTLVVDGGMVM
;
A
#
# COMPACT_ATOMS: atom_id res chain seq x y z
N MET A 1 -0.66 27.96 -8.41
CA MET A 1 -0.49 26.69 -9.20
C MET A 1 -1.37 25.63 -8.55
N SER A 2 -2.10 24.83 -9.33
CA SER A 2 -2.86 23.68 -8.77
C SER A 2 -1.88 22.66 -8.20
N LYS A 3 -2.27 21.99 -7.11
CA LYS A 3 -1.48 20.90 -6.54
C LYS A 3 -1.54 19.69 -7.48
N ARG A 4 -0.57 18.78 -7.38
CA ARG A 4 -0.38 17.61 -8.26
C ARG A 4 -1.62 16.70 -8.35
N PHE A 5 -2.30 16.48 -7.23
CA PHE A 5 -3.49 15.64 -7.11
C PHE A 5 -4.78 16.44 -6.85
N ASP A 6 -4.80 17.72 -7.21
CA ASP A 6 -5.97 18.56 -7.01
C ASP A 6 -7.20 17.97 -7.71
N GLY A 7 -8.32 17.87 -6.98
CA GLY A 7 -9.55 17.25 -7.44
C GLY A 7 -9.51 15.71 -7.55
N GLN A 8 -8.43 15.00 -7.17
CA GLN A 8 -8.34 13.55 -7.17
C GLN A 8 -8.71 12.96 -5.79
N VAL A 9 -9.17 11.71 -5.81
CA VAL A 9 -9.53 10.95 -4.62
C VAL A 9 -8.63 9.72 -4.51
N ALA A 10 -7.91 9.62 -3.41
CA ALA A 10 -7.03 8.50 -3.07
C ALA A 10 -7.64 7.62 -1.97
N LEU A 11 -7.57 6.32 -2.15
CA LEU A 11 -7.97 5.31 -1.20
C LEU A 11 -6.72 4.59 -0.73
N VAL A 12 -6.39 4.66 0.57
CA VAL A 12 -5.18 4.06 1.13
C VAL A 12 -5.53 3.06 2.23
N THR A 13 -5.20 1.78 2.01
CA THR A 13 -5.44 0.73 3.01
C THR A 13 -4.27 0.61 3.98
N GLY A 14 -4.55 0.21 5.24
CA GLY A 14 -3.53 0.16 6.29
C GLY A 14 -2.93 1.54 6.61
N ALA A 15 -3.71 2.61 6.41
CA ALA A 15 -3.25 3.99 6.53
C ALA A 15 -3.25 4.56 7.95
N GLY A 16 -3.51 3.73 8.97
CA GLY A 16 -3.59 4.20 10.36
C GLY A 16 -2.23 4.41 11.05
N ARG A 17 -1.11 4.02 10.41
CA ARG A 17 0.27 4.19 10.92
C ARG A 17 1.31 3.89 9.86
N GLY A 18 2.57 4.24 10.16
CA GLY A 18 3.75 3.86 9.39
C GLY A 18 3.70 4.26 7.92
N ILE A 19 4.06 3.36 7.02
CA ILE A 19 4.10 3.61 5.56
C ILE A 19 2.76 4.11 5.03
N GLY A 20 1.65 3.48 5.42
CA GLY A 20 0.32 3.87 4.94
C GLY A 20 -0.11 5.26 5.39
N GLU A 21 0.21 5.64 6.63
CA GLU A 21 -0.01 6.99 7.15
C GLU A 21 0.81 8.03 6.37
N ALA A 22 2.10 7.77 6.14
CA ALA A 22 2.97 8.66 5.37
C ALA A 22 2.48 8.83 3.93
N ILE A 23 2.02 7.75 3.28
CA ILE A 23 1.41 7.79 1.94
C ILE A 23 0.15 8.66 1.95
N ALA A 24 -0.75 8.44 2.92
CA ALA A 24 -2.00 9.20 3.01
C ALA A 24 -1.73 10.70 3.21
N LYS A 25 -0.81 11.07 4.10
CA LYS A 25 -0.37 12.45 4.33
C LYS A 25 0.24 13.05 3.06
N LYS A 26 1.18 12.35 2.41
CA LYS A 26 1.83 12.83 1.19
C LYS A 26 0.85 13.13 0.06
N LEU A 27 -0.13 12.24 -0.17
CA LEU A 27 -1.15 12.46 -1.19
C LEU A 27 -2.06 13.65 -0.85
N ALA A 28 -2.41 13.83 0.42
CA ALA A 28 -3.20 14.98 0.88
C ALA A 28 -2.41 16.29 0.77
N ASP A 29 -1.12 16.31 1.14
CA ASP A 29 -0.24 17.46 1.00
C ASP A 29 -0.14 17.93 -0.47
N GLU A 30 -0.19 16.97 -1.41
CA GLU A 30 -0.20 17.22 -2.85
C GLU A 30 -1.61 17.45 -3.44
N GLY A 31 -2.66 17.53 -2.60
CA GLY A 31 -3.99 18.01 -2.98
C GLY A 31 -5.07 16.95 -3.15
N ALA A 32 -4.77 15.66 -2.94
CA ALA A 32 -5.80 14.61 -2.99
C ALA A 32 -6.76 14.71 -1.80
N LYS A 33 -8.02 14.33 -2.02
CA LYS A 33 -8.88 13.87 -0.94
C LYS A 33 -8.58 12.41 -0.63
N VAL A 34 -8.49 12.04 0.64
CA VAL A 34 -8.01 10.71 1.06
C VAL A 34 -9.04 9.96 1.88
N ALA A 35 -9.44 8.78 1.40
CA ALA A 35 -10.11 7.77 2.20
C ALA A 35 -9.04 7.00 2.99
N VAL A 36 -8.93 7.26 4.28
CA VAL A 36 -7.97 6.63 5.21
C VAL A 36 -8.59 5.36 5.75
N ILE A 37 -8.07 4.19 5.35
CA ILE A 37 -8.65 2.90 5.72
C ILE A 37 -7.71 2.15 6.67
N SER A 38 -8.26 1.67 7.78
CA SER A 38 -7.59 0.81 8.75
C SER A 38 -8.53 -0.28 9.25
N ARG A 39 -7.99 -1.28 9.97
CA ARG A 39 -8.83 -2.31 10.60
C ARG A 39 -9.67 -1.75 11.76
N THR A 40 -9.21 -0.70 12.41
CA THR A 40 -9.92 -0.04 13.52
C THR A 40 -10.19 1.43 13.18
N GLU A 41 -11.35 1.91 13.58
CA GLU A 41 -11.75 3.31 13.37
C GLU A 41 -10.80 4.28 14.09
N ALA A 42 -10.36 3.95 15.29
CA ALA A 42 -9.43 4.78 16.06
C ALA A 42 -8.11 5.05 15.31
N ASN A 43 -7.53 4.02 14.66
CA ASN A 43 -6.28 4.19 13.91
C ASN A 43 -6.50 5.01 12.63
N ALA A 44 -7.59 4.76 11.90
CA ALA A 44 -7.92 5.55 10.71
C ALA A 44 -8.25 7.01 11.09
N GLY A 45 -9.00 7.20 12.18
CA GLY A 45 -9.40 8.50 12.69
C GLY A 45 -8.21 9.39 13.05
N LYS A 46 -7.21 8.85 13.77
CA LYS A 46 -5.98 9.57 14.10
C LYS A 46 -5.26 10.14 12.88
N THR A 47 -5.10 9.34 11.84
CA THR A 47 -4.46 9.81 10.61
C THR A 47 -5.31 10.81 9.85
N ALA A 48 -6.63 10.58 9.75
CA ALA A 48 -7.55 11.51 9.10
C ALA A 48 -7.60 12.87 9.82
N GLU A 49 -7.60 12.88 11.15
CA GLU A 49 -7.53 14.10 11.97
C GLU A 49 -6.23 14.87 11.72
N ALA A 50 -5.09 14.18 11.71
CA ALA A 50 -3.79 14.80 11.43
C ALA A 50 -3.76 15.44 10.02
N ILE A 51 -4.33 14.77 9.01
CA ILE A 51 -4.46 15.32 7.67
C ILE A 51 -5.41 16.54 7.67
N ASN A 52 -6.57 16.45 8.32
CA ASN A 52 -7.56 17.52 8.34
C ASN A 52 -7.10 18.76 9.13
N THR A 53 -6.18 18.59 10.06
CA THR A 53 -5.54 19.72 10.76
C THR A 53 -4.70 20.56 9.80
N ALA A 54 -3.97 19.91 8.88
CA ALA A 54 -3.15 20.59 7.87
C ALA A 54 -3.97 21.01 6.63
N HIS A 55 -4.95 20.20 6.25
CA HIS A 55 -5.77 20.35 5.04
C HIS A 55 -7.24 20.08 5.37
N PRO A 56 -8.00 21.09 5.83
CA PRO A 56 -9.38 20.90 6.28
C PRO A 56 -10.28 20.21 5.24
N GLY A 57 -10.94 19.11 5.66
CA GLY A 57 -11.86 18.34 4.80
C GLY A 57 -11.17 17.47 3.75
N ALA A 58 -9.83 17.29 3.82
CA ALA A 58 -9.08 16.48 2.86
C ALA A 58 -9.13 14.97 3.16
N ALA A 59 -9.50 14.55 4.38
CA ALA A 59 -9.50 13.14 4.73
C ALA A 59 -10.76 12.69 5.45
N LYS A 60 -11.17 11.43 5.20
CA LYS A 60 -12.23 10.74 5.92
C LYS A 60 -11.75 9.35 6.34
N ALA A 61 -12.03 8.97 7.61
CA ALA A 61 -11.63 7.69 8.17
C ALA A 61 -12.68 6.61 7.91
N TYR A 62 -12.20 5.38 7.69
CA TYR A 62 -13.04 4.19 7.54
C TYR A 62 -12.38 2.98 8.18
N ALA A 63 -13.22 2.07 8.70
CA ALA A 63 -12.78 0.82 9.30
C ALA A 63 -13.28 -0.37 8.51
N VAL A 64 -12.37 -1.32 8.17
CA VAL A 64 -12.72 -2.58 7.54
C VAL A 64 -11.59 -3.60 7.72
N ASP A 65 -11.95 -4.88 7.83
CA ASP A 65 -11.01 -5.97 7.58
C ASP A 65 -10.89 -6.17 6.06
N VAL A 66 -9.72 -5.91 5.52
CA VAL A 66 -9.45 -6.03 4.07
C VAL A 66 -9.63 -7.46 3.54
N ALA A 67 -9.52 -8.48 4.41
CA ALA A 67 -9.70 -9.88 4.05
C ALA A 67 -11.18 -10.25 3.83
N ASP A 68 -12.12 -9.46 4.37
CA ASP A 68 -13.55 -9.66 4.17
C ASP A 68 -14.01 -9.02 2.86
N PHE A 69 -14.32 -9.87 1.88
CA PHE A 69 -14.73 -9.43 0.55
C PHE A 69 -16.02 -8.60 0.59
N SER A 70 -17.04 -9.05 1.32
CA SER A 70 -18.35 -8.40 1.35
C SER A 70 -18.24 -7.02 2.02
N ALA A 71 -17.58 -6.95 3.18
CA ALA A 71 -17.35 -5.69 3.89
C ALA A 71 -16.56 -4.68 3.05
N VAL A 72 -15.57 -5.14 2.25
CA VAL A 72 -14.83 -4.27 1.33
C VAL A 72 -15.71 -3.73 0.21
N GLN A 73 -16.61 -4.54 -0.37
CA GLN A 73 -17.55 -4.06 -1.39
C GLN A 73 -18.52 -3.01 -0.82
N GLU A 74 -19.10 -3.27 0.35
CA GLU A 74 -20.01 -2.33 1.03
C GLU A 74 -19.29 -1.01 1.36
N LEU A 75 -18.04 -1.10 1.87
CA LEU A 75 -17.24 0.09 2.15
C LEU A 75 -16.92 0.88 0.88
N ALA A 76 -16.60 0.20 -0.22
CA ALA A 76 -16.34 0.88 -1.49
C ALA A 76 -17.56 1.69 -1.95
N ASP A 77 -18.77 1.14 -1.83
CA ASP A 77 -20.01 1.85 -2.16
C ASP A 77 -20.23 3.09 -1.26
N VAL A 78 -19.85 3.00 0.02
CA VAL A 78 -19.85 4.15 0.93
C VAL A 78 -18.86 5.22 0.46
N ILE A 79 -17.63 4.83 0.13
CA ILE A 79 -16.58 5.75 -0.34
C ILE A 79 -17.00 6.44 -1.65
N PHE A 80 -17.60 5.69 -2.59
CA PHE A 80 -18.13 6.28 -3.83
C PHE A 80 -19.27 7.27 -3.60
N ARG A 81 -20.13 7.04 -2.60
CA ARG A 81 -21.15 8.03 -2.20
C ARG A 81 -20.55 9.28 -1.57
N ASP A 82 -19.50 9.13 -0.75
CA ASP A 82 -18.88 10.23 -0.03
C ASP A 82 -18.02 11.12 -0.93
N PHE A 83 -17.29 10.52 -1.88
CA PHE A 83 -16.31 11.24 -2.71
C PHE A 83 -16.70 11.33 -4.19
N GLY A 84 -17.68 10.56 -4.65
CA GLY A 84 -18.16 10.53 -6.05
C GLY A 84 -17.27 9.70 -6.98
N LYS A 85 -15.98 9.48 -6.65
CA LYS A 85 -15.01 8.75 -7.47
C LYS A 85 -13.86 8.21 -6.63
N VAL A 86 -13.04 7.35 -7.26
CA VAL A 86 -11.72 6.94 -6.78
C VAL A 86 -10.76 7.00 -7.96
N ASP A 87 -9.69 7.82 -7.84
CA ASP A 87 -8.68 7.99 -8.87
C ASP A 87 -7.41 7.16 -8.57
N ILE A 88 -7.08 7.02 -7.28
CA ILE A 88 -5.87 6.36 -6.80
C ILE A 88 -6.25 5.31 -5.75
N LEU A 89 -5.80 4.06 -5.95
CA LEU A 89 -5.87 3.00 -4.95
C LEU A 89 -4.45 2.64 -4.51
N VAL A 90 -4.18 2.69 -3.20
CA VAL A 90 -2.94 2.18 -2.60
C VAL A 90 -3.26 1.01 -1.68
N ASN A 91 -2.91 -0.19 -2.10
CA ASN A 91 -3.00 -1.41 -1.31
C ASN A 91 -1.74 -1.53 -0.45
N ASN A 92 -1.81 -1.00 0.77
CA ASN A 92 -0.70 -1.01 1.73
C ASN A 92 -0.99 -1.92 2.95
N ALA A 93 -2.24 -2.25 3.26
CA ALA A 93 -2.57 -3.12 4.38
C ALA A 93 -1.77 -4.42 4.33
N GLY A 94 -1.14 -4.77 5.45
CA GLY A 94 -0.35 -5.98 5.55
C GLY A 94 0.02 -6.32 7.00
N VAL A 95 0.23 -7.61 7.22
CA VAL A 95 0.65 -8.19 8.49
C VAL A 95 1.76 -9.20 8.27
N THR A 96 2.55 -9.48 9.31
CA THR A 96 3.51 -10.57 9.36
C THR A 96 3.10 -11.57 10.43
N ARG A 97 3.43 -12.85 10.22
CA ARG A 97 3.37 -13.94 11.18
C ARG A 97 4.60 -14.79 10.91
N ASP A 98 5.72 -14.37 11.49
CA ASP A 98 7.03 -14.93 11.18
C ASP A 98 7.26 -16.25 11.96
N GLY A 99 7.82 -17.24 11.30
CA GLY A 99 8.14 -18.55 11.85
C GLY A 99 8.77 -19.43 10.80
N LEU A 100 9.63 -20.38 11.22
CA LEU A 100 10.20 -21.36 10.29
C LEU A 100 9.07 -22.18 9.64
N SER A 101 9.17 -22.47 8.35
CA SER A 101 8.11 -23.12 7.57
C SER A 101 7.64 -24.44 8.19
N MET A 102 8.54 -25.23 8.80
CA MET A 102 8.21 -26.49 9.49
C MET A 102 7.37 -26.31 10.77
N ARG A 103 7.26 -25.09 11.30
CA ARG A 103 6.51 -24.75 12.51
C ARG A 103 5.38 -23.74 12.26
N MET A 104 5.26 -23.26 11.03
CA MET A 104 4.23 -22.30 10.65
C MET A 104 2.86 -22.96 10.69
N SER A 105 1.92 -22.37 11.43
CA SER A 105 0.55 -22.86 11.47
C SER A 105 -0.21 -22.51 10.18
N SER A 106 -1.27 -23.26 9.88
CA SER A 106 -2.19 -22.93 8.79
C SER A 106 -2.83 -21.56 9.01
N ASP A 107 -3.20 -21.26 10.25
CA ASP A 107 -3.81 -19.96 10.60
C ASP A 107 -2.87 -18.79 10.34
N ASP A 108 -1.57 -18.91 10.68
CA ASP A 108 -0.57 -17.88 10.39
C ASP A 108 -0.39 -17.66 8.88
N TRP A 109 -0.43 -18.76 8.11
CA TRP A 109 -0.41 -18.70 6.65
C TRP A 109 -1.66 -17.99 6.12
N ASP A 110 -2.85 -18.42 6.53
CA ASP A 110 -4.12 -17.92 6.01
C ASP A 110 -4.36 -16.45 6.37
N VAL A 111 -4.02 -16.04 7.60
CA VAL A 111 -4.10 -14.63 8.03
C VAL A 111 -3.22 -13.73 7.15
N VAL A 112 -1.98 -14.15 6.86
CA VAL A 112 -1.06 -13.35 6.03
C VAL A 112 -1.52 -13.32 4.57
N MET A 113 -1.89 -14.46 3.99
CA MET A 113 -2.39 -14.51 2.61
C MET A 113 -3.71 -13.76 2.46
N GLY A 114 -4.60 -13.90 3.44
CA GLY A 114 -5.90 -13.21 3.48
C GLY A 114 -5.74 -11.70 3.52
N THR A 115 -4.89 -11.19 4.40
CA THR A 115 -4.70 -9.75 4.56
C THR A 115 -3.88 -9.16 3.41
N ASN A 116 -2.69 -9.72 3.15
CA ASN A 116 -1.70 -9.08 2.27
C ASN A 116 -2.02 -9.23 0.79
N LEU A 117 -2.56 -10.38 0.37
CA LEU A 117 -2.80 -10.68 -1.05
C LEU A 117 -4.28 -10.59 -1.40
N LYS A 118 -5.14 -11.36 -0.69
CA LYS A 118 -6.58 -11.35 -0.96
C LYS A 118 -7.19 -9.98 -0.68
N GLY A 119 -6.75 -9.29 0.40
CA GLY A 119 -7.21 -7.93 0.72
C GLY A 119 -6.95 -6.93 -0.40
N ALA A 120 -5.75 -6.96 -1.01
CA ALA A 120 -5.44 -6.12 -2.16
C ALA A 120 -6.33 -6.47 -3.37
N PHE A 121 -6.54 -7.75 -3.65
CA PHE A 121 -7.46 -8.20 -4.71
C PHE A 121 -8.89 -7.72 -4.47
N ASN A 122 -9.38 -7.77 -3.23
CA ASN A 122 -10.73 -7.31 -2.86
C ASN A 122 -10.91 -5.82 -3.21
N PHE A 123 -9.94 -4.96 -2.84
CA PHE A 123 -10.00 -3.53 -3.17
C PHE A 123 -9.83 -3.24 -4.66
N ILE A 124 -8.94 -3.94 -5.36
CA ILE A 124 -8.82 -3.83 -6.82
C ILE A 124 -10.18 -4.13 -7.46
N ARG A 125 -10.81 -5.23 -7.07
CA ARG A 125 -12.11 -5.63 -7.62
C ARG A 125 -13.21 -4.61 -7.32
N ALA A 126 -13.20 -3.99 -6.15
CA ALA A 126 -14.18 -2.99 -5.75
C ALA A 126 -14.09 -1.70 -6.60
N VAL A 127 -12.86 -1.26 -6.95
CA VAL A 127 -12.66 0.02 -7.66
C VAL A 127 -12.51 -0.13 -9.18
N GLN A 128 -12.17 -1.31 -9.70
CA GLN A 128 -11.81 -1.47 -11.12
C GLN A 128 -12.96 -1.10 -12.08
N ARG A 129 -14.21 -1.47 -11.79
CA ARG A 129 -15.37 -1.13 -12.65
C ARG A 129 -15.60 0.38 -12.78
N PRO A 130 -15.67 1.15 -11.67
CA PRO A 130 -15.69 2.61 -11.71
C PRO A 130 -14.51 3.21 -12.47
N MET A 131 -13.27 2.77 -12.21
CA MET A 131 -12.07 3.27 -12.93
C MET A 131 -12.13 2.97 -14.43
N VAL A 132 -12.63 1.80 -14.83
CA VAL A 132 -12.82 1.45 -16.25
C VAL A 132 -13.85 2.37 -16.93
N LYS A 133 -14.96 2.70 -16.27
CA LYS A 133 -15.95 3.67 -16.77
C LYS A 133 -15.37 5.08 -16.89
N GLN A 134 -14.56 5.47 -15.91
CA GLN A 134 -13.86 6.75 -15.83
C GLN A 134 -12.72 6.86 -16.87
N ARG A 135 -12.24 5.72 -17.40
CA ARG A 135 -11.07 5.59 -18.29
C ARG A 135 -9.81 6.24 -17.71
N SER A 136 -9.67 6.19 -16.42
CA SER A 136 -8.52 6.73 -15.67
C SER A 136 -8.44 6.04 -14.32
N GLY A 137 -7.23 5.79 -13.84
CA GLY A 137 -6.97 5.23 -12.52
C GLY A 137 -5.50 4.93 -12.29
N ARG A 138 -5.11 4.89 -11.03
CA ARG A 138 -3.77 4.49 -10.57
C ARG A 138 -3.93 3.47 -9.45
N ILE A 139 -3.35 2.29 -9.60
CA ILE A 139 -3.35 1.25 -8.57
C ILE A 139 -1.91 0.96 -8.19
N ILE A 140 -1.59 1.13 -6.91
CA ILE A 140 -0.25 0.89 -6.38
C ILE A 140 -0.34 -0.15 -5.26
N ASN A 141 0.38 -1.26 -5.43
CA ASN A 141 0.44 -2.34 -4.46
C ASN A 141 1.75 -2.27 -3.68
N ILE A 142 1.70 -2.24 -2.35
CA ILE A 142 2.90 -2.23 -1.52
C ILE A 142 3.34 -3.68 -1.28
N SER A 143 4.34 -4.10 -2.06
CA SER A 143 5.00 -5.39 -1.94
C SER A 143 6.11 -5.36 -0.87
N SER A 144 7.24 -6.01 -1.09
CA SER A 144 8.44 -6.01 -0.23
C SER A 144 9.60 -6.62 -0.99
N VAL A 145 10.83 -6.28 -0.61
CA VAL A 145 12.03 -7.03 -1.03
C VAL A 145 11.95 -8.50 -0.64
N SER A 146 11.27 -8.85 0.46
CA SER A 146 11.02 -10.26 0.83
C SER A 146 10.20 -11.01 -0.22
N GLY A 147 9.35 -10.32 -0.98
CA GLY A 147 8.62 -10.92 -2.10
C GLY A 147 9.47 -11.13 -3.35
N ILE A 148 10.64 -10.52 -3.44
CA ILE A 148 11.58 -10.63 -4.55
C ILE A 148 12.63 -11.71 -4.25
N MET A 149 13.29 -11.61 -3.08
CA MET A 149 14.43 -12.44 -2.73
C MET A 149 14.13 -13.58 -1.73
N GLY A 150 12.95 -13.57 -1.12
CA GLY A 150 12.63 -14.43 0.01
C GLY A 150 13.29 -13.92 1.30
N ASN A 151 12.81 -14.42 2.44
CA ASN A 151 13.45 -14.19 3.75
C ASN A 151 13.17 -15.39 4.66
N ALA A 152 14.20 -15.91 5.32
CA ALA A 152 14.05 -17.04 6.24
C ALA A 152 13.04 -16.69 7.35
N GLY A 153 12.11 -17.61 7.64
CA GLY A 153 11.05 -17.40 8.63
C GLY A 153 9.84 -16.63 8.11
N GLN A 154 9.82 -16.22 6.84
CA GLN A 154 8.73 -15.44 6.24
C GLN A 154 8.09 -16.13 5.03
N ALA A 155 7.92 -17.45 5.06
CA ALA A 155 7.37 -18.18 3.91
C ALA A 155 5.99 -17.63 3.46
N ASN A 156 5.07 -17.40 4.41
CA ASN A 156 3.76 -16.81 4.16
C ASN A 156 3.85 -15.35 3.66
N TYR A 157 4.65 -14.52 4.33
CA TYR A 157 4.81 -13.11 3.97
C TYR A 157 5.46 -12.94 2.60
N ALA A 158 6.60 -13.64 2.35
CA ALA A 158 7.28 -13.60 1.06
C ALA A 158 6.37 -14.09 -0.07
N ALA A 159 5.64 -15.20 0.13
CA ALA A 159 4.67 -15.70 -0.85
C ALA A 159 3.56 -14.67 -1.14
N SER A 160 3.00 -14.03 -0.09
CA SER A 160 1.96 -13.00 -0.26
C SER A 160 2.47 -11.79 -1.05
N LYS A 161 3.70 -11.33 -0.77
CA LYS A 161 4.32 -10.17 -1.43
C LYS A 161 4.78 -10.49 -2.85
N ALA A 162 5.26 -11.70 -3.12
CA ALA A 162 5.52 -12.21 -4.47
C ALA A 162 4.20 -12.33 -5.26
N GLY A 163 3.14 -12.84 -4.63
CA GLY A 163 1.80 -12.90 -5.23
C GLY A 163 1.27 -11.52 -5.66
N LEU A 164 1.53 -10.46 -4.86
CA LEU A 164 1.19 -9.08 -5.24
C LEU A 164 1.91 -8.62 -6.51
N ILE A 165 3.17 -9.02 -6.72
CA ILE A 165 3.93 -8.70 -7.93
C ILE A 165 3.27 -9.38 -9.14
N GLY A 166 2.88 -10.65 -9.01
CA GLY A 166 2.14 -11.38 -10.05
C GLY A 166 0.78 -10.75 -10.34
N LEU A 167 0.01 -10.43 -9.29
CA LEU A 167 -1.28 -9.76 -9.39
C LEU A 167 -1.15 -8.40 -10.09
N THR A 168 -0.15 -7.59 -9.72
CA THR A 168 0.16 -6.30 -10.35
C THR A 168 0.30 -6.42 -11.86
N LYS A 169 1.11 -7.38 -12.33
CA LYS A 169 1.36 -7.60 -13.76
C LYS A 169 0.09 -8.04 -14.51
N THR A 170 -0.71 -8.91 -13.88
CA THR A 170 -1.96 -9.41 -14.47
C THR A 170 -2.98 -8.29 -14.63
N ILE A 171 -3.26 -7.56 -13.56
CA ILE A 171 -4.23 -6.47 -13.57
C ILE A 171 -3.77 -5.30 -14.46
N ALA A 172 -2.46 -5.04 -14.54
CA ALA A 172 -1.91 -4.06 -15.48
C ALA A 172 -2.28 -4.43 -16.94
N ARG A 173 -2.14 -5.70 -17.32
CA ARG A 173 -2.53 -6.18 -18.68
C ARG A 173 -4.02 -6.05 -18.95
N GLU A 174 -4.86 -6.36 -17.96
CA GLU A 174 -6.32 -6.29 -18.08
C GLU A 174 -6.84 -4.84 -18.22
N LEU A 175 -6.20 -3.89 -17.53
CA LEU A 175 -6.70 -2.52 -17.40
C LEU A 175 -5.99 -1.47 -18.25
N SER A 176 -4.81 -1.78 -18.84
CA SER A 176 -4.00 -0.80 -19.60
C SER A 176 -4.78 -0.14 -20.74
N GLY A 177 -5.60 -0.89 -21.49
CA GLY A 177 -6.45 -0.37 -22.57
C GLY A 177 -7.56 0.61 -22.12
N ARG A 178 -7.65 0.86 -20.81
CA ARG A 178 -8.62 1.77 -20.17
C ARG A 178 -7.98 3.00 -19.54
N GLY A 179 -6.68 3.25 -19.80
CA GLY A 179 -5.98 4.40 -19.22
C GLY A 179 -5.63 4.25 -17.73
N ILE A 180 -5.65 2.99 -17.23
CA ILE A 180 -5.35 2.67 -15.83
C ILE A 180 -3.95 2.05 -15.77
N THR A 181 -3.09 2.56 -14.89
CA THR A 181 -1.80 1.95 -14.59
C THR A 181 -1.85 1.18 -13.28
N VAL A 182 -1.14 0.06 -13.23
CA VAL A 182 -1.05 -0.79 -12.05
C VAL A 182 0.41 -1.14 -11.79
N ASN A 183 0.95 -0.70 -10.66
CA ASN A 183 2.36 -0.90 -10.31
C ASN A 183 2.51 -1.40 -8.88
N ALA A 184 3.67 -1.91 -8.53
CA ALA A 184 4.05 -2.26 -7.18
C ALA A 184 5.22 -1.39 -6.71
N VAL A 185 5.27 -1.10 -5.42
CA VAL A 185 6.46 -0.63 -4.72
C VAL A 185 6.93 -1.75 -3.82
N ALA A 186 8.22 -2.07 -3.83
CA ALA A 186 8.83 -3.07 -2.97
C ALA A 186 9.80 -2.40 -1.98
N PRO A 187 9.33 -2.04 -0.77
CA PRO A 187 10.17 -1.48 0.27
C PRO A 187 11.23 -2.48 0.75
N GLY A 188 12.41 -1.96 1.10
CA GLY A 188 13.38 -2.63 1.96
C GLY A 188 13.03 -2.50 3.44
N PHE A 189 14.04 -2.34 4.30
CA PHE A 189 13.84 -2.08 5.72
C PHE A 189 13.52 -0.59 5.94
N ILE A 190 12.30 -0.33 6.43
CA ILE A 190 11.78 1.02 6.69
C ILE A 190 11.55 1.18 8.19
N GLU A 191 11.93 2.32 8.75
CA GLU A 191 11.71 2.67 10.16
C GLU A 191 10.20 2.79 10.45
N THR A 192 9.67 1.81 11.15
CA THR A 192 8.28 1.71 11.57
C THR A 192 8.21 0.99 12.91
N ASP A 193 7.04 0.96 13.56
CA ASP A 193 6.84 0.16 14.78
C ASP A 193 7.29 -1.30 14.62
N MET A 194 7.18 -1.84 13.39
CA MET A 194 7.56 -3.22 13.08
C MET A 194 9.09 -3.43 13.11
N THR A 195 9.88 -2.46 12.72
CA THR A 195 11.34 -2.53 12.67
C THR A 195 12.01 -1.94 13.90
N ASN A 196 11.32 -1.06 14.64
CA ASN A 196 11.84 -0.45 15.86
C ASN A 196 11.99 -1.43 17.02
N VAL A 197 11.29 -2.57 16.97
CA VAL A 197 11.40 -3.64 17.98
C VAL A 197 12.57 -4.60 17.73
N LEU A 198 13.30 -4.43 16.61
CA LEU A 198 14.46 -5.27 16.30
C LEU A 198 15.59 -5.03 17.30
N PRO A 199 16.23 -6.09 17.83
CA PRO A 199 17.42 -5.98 18.65
C PRO A 199 18.53 -5.21 17.93
N GLU A 200 19.34 -4.44 18.66
CA GLU A 200 20.36 -3.56 18.07
C GLU A 200 21.40 -4.32 17.22
N ASN A 201 21.80 -5.51 17.65
CA ASN A 201 22.70 -6.36 16.86
C ASN A 201 22.11 -6.79 15.52
N ILE A 202 20.80 -7.04 15.46
CA ILE A 202 20.10 -7.36 14.21
C ILE A 202 19.97 -6.10 13.35
N ARG A 203 19.62 -4.96 13.96
CA ARG A 203 19.55 -3.66 13.27
C ARG A 203 20.88 -3.32 12.60
N THR A 204 21.97 -3.42 13.32
CA THR A 204 23.35 -3.18 12.80
C THR A 204 23.69 -4.13 11.65
N ALA A 205 23.39 -5.43 11.80
CA ALA A 205 23.66 -6.42 10.76
C ALA A 205 22.84 -6.14 9.48
N VAL A 206 21.58 -5.67 9.62
CA VAL A 206 20.74 -5.29 8.47
C VAL A 206 21.30 -4.03 7.81
N VAL A 207 21.63 -2.98 8.56
CA VAL A 207 22.23 -1.74 8.04
C VAL A 207 23.49 -2.03 7.24
N GLY A 208 24.36 -2.96 7.72
CA GLY A 208 25.56 -3.37 7.01
C GLY A 208 25.31 -4.05 5.64
N ARG A 209 24.08 -4.46 5.36
CA ARG A 209 23.65 -5.03 4.07
C ARG A 209 22.99 -4.01 3.14
N ILE A 210 22.73 -2.81 3.61
CA ILE A 210 22.11 -1.72 2.84
C ILE A 210 23.21 -0.80 2.33
N PRO A 211 23.46 -0.71 1.01
CA PRO A 211 24.52 0.15 0.46
C PRO A 211 24.43 1.61 0.87
N LEU A 212 23.21 2.18 1.02
CA LEU A 212 23.02 3.55 1.54
C LEU A 212 23.27 3.69 3.05
N GLY A 213 23.59 2.60 3.77
CA GLY A 213 24.03 2.62 5.17
C GLY A 213 22.97 3.03 6.19
N ARG A 214 21.68 3.04 5.83
CA ARG A 214 20.58 3.39 6.73
C ARG A 214 19.30 2.63 6.39
N PHE A 215 18.41 2.50 7.34
CA PHE A 215 17.00 2.17 7.03
C PHE A 215 16.38 3.33 6.25
N GLY A 216 15.43 3.00 5.39
CA GLY A 216 14.54 4.00 4.80
C GLY A 216 13.57 4.53 5.84
N VAL A 217 12.96 5.67 5.55
CA VAL A 217 11.84 6.22 6.33
C VAL A 217 10.52 6.07 5.54
N PRO A 218 9.34 6.08 6.21
CA PRO A 218 8.06 5.98 5.52
C PRO A 218 7.88 6.96 4.37
N GLU A 219 8.49 8.14 4.48
CA GLU A 219 8.47 9.20 3.47
C GLU A 219 9.21 8.81 2.17
N ASP A 220 10.26 7.97 2.25
CA ASP A 220 10.94 7.43 1.07
C ASP A 220 9.96 6.61 0.21
N ILE A 221 9.08 5.82 0.86
CA ILE A 221 8.05 5.03 0.19
C ILE A 221 6.90 5.91 -0.30
N ALA A 222 6.48 6.88 0.51
CA ALA A 222 5.42 7.80 0.13
C ALA A 222 5.78 8.63 -1.12
N ALA A 223 7.04 9.02 -1.28
CA ALA A 223 7.54 9.70 -2.47
C ALA A 223 7.46 8.82 -3.72
N ALA A 224 7.86 7.55 -3.62
CA ALA A 224 7.77 6.58 -4.71
C ALA A 224 6.31 6.30 -5.12
N VAL A 225 5.41 6.18 -4.14
CA VAL A 225 3.97 6.01 -4.39
C VAL A 225 3.39 7.25 -5.07
N ALA A 226 3.71 8.46 -4.59
CA ALA A 226 3.26 9.70 -5.20
C ALA A 226 3.75 9.84 -6.65
N PHE A 227 5.00 9.42 -6.96
CA PHE A 227 5.49 9.37 -8.33
C PHE A 227 4.63 8.44 -9.20
N LEU A 228 4.39 7.20 -8.78
CA LEU A 228 3.60 6.23 -9.55
C LEU A 228 2.11 6.62 -9.67
N ALA A 229 1.58 7.37 -8.72
CA ALA A 229 0.23 7.92 -8.75
C ALA A 229 0.09 9.13 -9.67
N GLY A 230 1.18 9.83 -9.98
CA GLY A 230 1.18 11.05 -10.79
C GLY A 230 0.99 10.83 -12.29
N ALA A 231 0.69 11.92 -12.98
CA ALA A 231 0.54 11.92 -14.44
C ALA A 231 1.85 11.58 -15.18
N GLU A 232 2.99 11.95 -14.61
CA GLU A 232 4.33 11.69 -15.15
C GLU A 232 4.68 10.20 -15.22
N ALA A 233 4.05 9.36 -14.39
CA ALA A 233 4.16 7.91 -14.46
C ALA A 233 3.12 7.27 -15.41
N GLY A 234 2.45 8.06 -16.25
CA GLY A 234 1.38 7.58 -17.12
C GLY A 234 1.78 6.51 -18.13
N TYR A 235 3.08 6.34 -18.41
CA TYR A 235 3.62 5.28 -19.27
C TYR A 235 4.31 4.14 -18.49
N VAL A 236 4.18 4.14 -17.15
CA VAL A 236 4.72 3.10 -16.26
C VAL A 236 3.57 2.22 -15.81
N THR A 237 3.55 0.95 -16.23
CA THR A 237 2.55 -0.04 -15.78
C THR A 237 3.13 -1.45 -15.74
N GLY A 238 2.64 -2.28 -14.81
CA GLY A 238 3.12 -3.65 -14.59
C GLY A 238 4.50 -3.73 -13.92
N GLN A 239 5.06 -2.62 -13.45
CA GLN A 239 6.40 -2.55 -12.88
C GLN A 239 6.41 -2.73 -11.37
N THR A 240 7.56 -3.19 -10.86
CA THR A 240 7.86 -3.20 -9.42
C THR A 240 9.03 -2.27 -9.17
N LEU A 241 8.76 -1.14 -8.51
CA LEU A 241 9.78 -0.18 -8.11
C LEU A 241 10.34 -0.60 -6.75
N VAL A 242 11.60 -1.00 -6.73
CA VAL A 242 12.31 -1.33 -5.47
C VAL A 242 12.79 -0.05 -4.82
N VAL A 243 12.52 0.10 -3.51
CA VAL A 243 12.91 1.26 -2.70
C VAL A 243 13.52 0.73 -1.40
N ASP A 244 14.81 0.40 -1.43
CA ASP A 244 15.46 -0.41 -0.39
C ASP A 244 16.89 0.03 -0.05
N GLY A 245 17.34 1.16 -0.56
CA GLY A 245 18.70 1.65 -0.36
C GLY A 245 19.77 0.82 -1.05
N GLY A 246 19.39 0.03 -2.08
CA GLY A 246 20.28 -0.83 -2.86
C GLY A 246 20.50 -2.23 -2.27
N MET A 247 19.65 -2.65 -1.32
CA MET A 247 19.80 -3.95 -0.65
C MET A 247 19.63 -5.14 -1.62
N VAL A 248 18.78 -4.97 -2.64
CA VAL A 248 18.49 -5.96 -3.67
C VAL A 248 18.96 -5.42 -5.03
N MET A 249 20.22 -5.59 -5.32
CA MET A 249 20.86 -5.24 -6.60
C MET A 249 21.43 -6.49 -7.26
#